data_623cdfa3ad84177686f58fa71368d06a
#
_entry.id   623cdfa3ad84177686f58fa71368d06a
#
_cell.length_a   1.000
_cell.length_b   1.000
_cell.length_c   1.000
_cell.angle_alpha   90.00
_cell.angle_beta   90.00
_cell.angle_gamma   90.00
#
_symmetry.space_group_name_H-M   'P 1'
#
loop_
_entity.id
_entity.type
_entity.pdbx_description
1 polymer ?
#
loop_
_entity_poly.entity_id
_entity_poly.type
_entity_poly.pdbx_seq_one_letter_code
_entity_poly.pdbx_strand_id
1 'polypeptide(L)'
;MSAKALGQYELWFVAGSQEMYGEQVLATVNADAREIAAALEQADALPVRVVLKDVATSSEAIRRLCLEANAADDCVGLILWMHTFSPAKMWIAGLSALRKPLLHLHTQFNRALPWAEIDMDYMNTHQSAHGDREFAFIETRMRLARKTVVGHWSDAGTQERIGRWSRAACGWCEAGRLTVARFGDNMRAVAVTEGDKVEAELRLGLTVSGFGIGDLVDVMNEVPQAEVDRLVADYEQQYDLVPELRADGERRESLLDAARIEAALREFLGRGGFRAFTDTFEDLHGLKQLPGIAVQRLMADGYGFGGEGDWKTAALLRIVKLMATGLPGGNSFMEDYTYDLSGKVPLVLGSHMLEVCPSIAAGRPSCEIHPLSIGAREDPVRLVFDAAPGPAFMFAMLDMGDRFRLLANEVDVVVPPHKLPKLPVARAVWKPKPDFATAAEAWLLAGGPHHSVFSAALDTETLVDFATIAGLELLLIDEHTRMRDFANEVRWNQVYHRLAGGL
;
A
#
# COMPACT_ATOMS: atom_id res chain seq x y z
N MET A 1 6.93 7.63 25.12
CA MET A 1 6.39 6.75 24.07
C MET A 1 6.91 7.26 22.73
N SER A 2 7.47 6.38 21.90
CA SER A 2 7.82 6.74 20.52
C SER A 2 6.53 7.11 19.77
N ALA A 3 6.56 8.16 18.94
CA ALA A 3 5.39 8.53 18.14
C ALA A 3 5.08 7.39 17.17
N LYS A 4 3.81 6.98 17.11
CA LYS A 4 3.35 5.93 16.17
C LYS A 4 3.51 6.41 14.73
N ALA A 5 4.01 5.55 13.85
CA ALA A 5 4.32 5.88 12.46
C ALA A 5 3.09 6.38 11.65
N LEU A 6 1.90 5.90 11.99
CA LEU A 6 0.61 6.28 11.41
C LEU A 6 -0.34 6.82 12.50
N GLY A 7 0.18 7.55 13.49
CA GLY A 7 -0.53 8.02 14.68
C GLY A 7 -1.66 9.03 14.42
N GLN A 8 -1.81 9.51 13.19
CA GLN A 8 -2.98 10.30 12.77
C GLN A 8 -4.23 9.44 12.56
N TYR A 9 -4.10 8.11 12.48
CA TYR A 9 -5.20 7.18 12.30
C TYR A 9 -5.54 6.44 13.59
N GLU A 10 -6.79 6.00 13.72
CA GLU A 10 -7.34 5.28 14.86
C GLU A 10 -7.99 3.96 14.45
N LEU A 11 -7.77 2.94 15.28
CA LEU A 11 -8.64 1.76 15.35
C LEU A 11 -9.56 1.89 16.54
N TRP A 12 -10.85 1.73 16.34
CA TRP A 12 -11.81 1.74 17.43
C TRP A 12 -11.97 0.33 17.99
N PHE A 13 -11.60 0.14 19.26
CA PHE A 13 -11.79 -1.13 19.96
C PHE A 13 -13.16 -1.14 20.64
N VAL A 14 -13.97 -2.17 20.35
CA VAL A 14 -15.36 -2.30 20.81
C VAL A 14 -15.58 -3.68 21.41
N ALA A 15 -15.97 -3.72 22.66
CA ALA A 15 -16.43 -4.95 23.30
C ALA A 15 -17.95 -5.08 23.17
N GLY A 16 -18.42 -6.29 22.82
CA GLY A 16 -19.84 -6.63 22.80
C GLY A 16 -20.28 -7.31 24.08
N SER A 17 -21.48 -6.96 24.57
CA SER A 17 -22.17 -7.57 25.71
C SER A 17 -23.69 -7.40 25.57
N GLN A 18 -24.44 -7.57 26.66
CA GLN A 18 -25.87 -7.30 26.71
C GLN A 18 -26.30 -6.84 28.10
N GLU A 19 -27.36 -6.05 28.17
CA GLU A 19 -27.83 -5.42 29.40
C GLU A 19 -28.34 -6.42 30.46
N MET A 20 -28.78 -7.60 30.03
CA MET A 20 -29.30 -8.63 30.95
C MET A 20 -28.26 -9.15 31.95
N TYR A 21 -26.96 -8.94 31.71
CA TYR A 21 -25.91 -9.31 32.67
C TYR A 21 -25.85 -8.39 33.89
N GLY A 22 -26.46 -7.22 33.82
CA GLY A 22 -26.46 -6.23 34.90
C GLY A 22 -25.21 -5.39 34.99
N GLU A 23 -25.28 -4.32 35.81
CA GLU A 23 -24.22 -3.27 35.87
C GLU A 23 -22.86 -3.80 36.30
N GLN A 24 -22.81 -4.76 37.24
CA GLN A 24 -21.56 -5.30 37.77
C GLN A 24 -20.76 -6.04 36.69
N VAL A 25 -21.41 -6.90 35.91
CA VAL A 25 -20.74 -7.64 34.81
C VAL A 25 -20.33 -6.67 33.70
N LEU A 26 -21.17 -5.72 33.35
CA LEU A 26 -20.84 -4.69 32.35
C LEU A 26 -19.66 -3.83 32.78
N ALA A 27 -19.53 -3.52 34.08
CA ALA A 27 -18.37 -2.83 34.61
C ALA A 27 -17.08 -3.66 34.47
N THR A 28 -17.14 -4.97 34.72
CA THR A 28 -16.02 -5.88 34.49
C THR A 28 -15.66 -5.96 33.01
N VAL A 29 -16.62 -6.13 32.10
CA VAL A 29 -16.41 -6.11 30.65
C VAL A 29 -15.69 -4.85 30.19
N ASN A 30 -16.12 -3.70 30.72
CA ASN A 30 -15.50 -2.42 30.37
C ASN A 30 -14.07 -2.28 30.92
N ALA A 31 -13.80 -2.82 32.13
CA ALA A 31 -12.45 -2.81 32.70
C ALA A 31 -11.50 -3.68 31.88
N ASP A 32 -11.91 -4.89 31.53
CA ASP A 32 -11.14 -5.83 30.71
C ASP A 32 -10.91 -5.30 29.30
N ALA A 33 -11.93 -4.70 28.67
CA ALA A 33 -11.81 -4.04 27.37
C ALA A 33 -10.81 -2.87 27.40
N ARG A 34 -10.79 -2.13 28.50
CA ARG A 34 -9.83 -1.01 28.70
C ARG A 34 -8.41 -1.52 28.82
N GLU A 35 -8.19 -2.64 29.52
CA GLU A 35 -6.86 -3.24 29.64
C GLU A 35 -6.36 -3.73 28.29
N ILE A 36 -7.19 -4.45 27.52
CA ILE A 36 -6.84 -4.91 26.17
C ILE A 36 -6.53 -3.71 25.25
N ALA A 37 -7.41 -2.72 25.20
CA ALA A 37 -7.22 -1.55 24.35
C ALA A 37 -5.93 -0.79 24.71
N ALA A 38 -5.64 -0.63 26.02
CA ALA A 38 -4.41 0.01 26.49
C ALA A 38 -3.15 -0.79 26.12
N ALA A 39 -3.21 -2.12 26.20
CA ALA A 39 -2.10 -2.98 25.78
C ALA A 39 -1.86 -2.91 24.26
N LEU A 40 -2.91 -2.94 23.46
CA LEU A 40 -2.82 -2.77 22.01
C LEU A 40 -2.32 -1.36 21.65
N GLU A 41 -2.75 -0.32 22.37
CA GLU A 41 -2.24 1.04 22.16
C GLU A 41 -0.74 1.15 22.44
N GLN A 42 -0.22 0.40 23.41
CA GLN A 42 1.19 0.40 23.79
C GLN A 42 2.05 -0.54 22.92
N ALA A 43 1.43 -1.43 22.15
CA ALA A 43 2.16 -2.42 21.36
C ALA A 43 2.93 -1.75 20.20
N ASP A 44 4.23 -2.02 20.11
CA ASP A 44 5.11 -1.50 19.04
C ASP A 44 4.68 -1.99 17.64
N ALA A 45 4.04 -3.15 17.57
CA ALA A 45 3.53 -3.71 16.32
C ALA A 45 2.39 -2.89 15.70
N LEU A 46 1.64 -2.11 16.49
CA LEU A 46 0.53 -1.31 16.00
C LEU A 46 0.99 0.11 15.64
N PRO A 47 1.00 0.49 14.36
CA PRO A 47 1.46 1.81 13.92
C PRO A 47 0.44 2.93 14.13
N VAL A 48 -0.80 2.59 14.47
CA VAL A 48 -1.96 3.50 14.64
C VAL A 48 -2.36 3.59 16.10
N ARG A 49 -3.17 4.60 16.46
CA ARG A 49 -3.77 4.71 17.80
C ARG A 49 -4.89 3.67 17.97
N VAL A 50 -5.10 3.20 19.20
CA VAL A 50 -6.23 2.33 19.55
C VAL A 50 -7.12 3.07 20.54
N VAL A 51 -8.37 3.29 20.17
CA VAL A 51 -9.34 4.07 20.94
C VAL A 51 -10.45 3.16 21.44
N LEU A 52 -10.56 3.00 22.76
CA LEU A 52 -11.67 2.27 23.37
C LEU A 52 -12.98 3.02 23.18
N LYS A 53 -14.00 2.30 22.74
CA LYS A 53 -15.38 2.78 22.67
C LYS A 53 -16.22 2.13 23.77
N ASP A 54 -17.40 2.69 24.04
CA ASP A 54 -18.32 2.13 25.02
C ASP A 54 -18.72 0.69 24.67
N VAL A 55 -18.96 -0.13 25.70
CA VAL A 55 -19.42 -1.50 25.53
C VAL A 55 -20.76 -1.50 24.80
N ALA A 56 -20.83 -2.25 23.71
CA ALA A 56 -22.01 -2.32 22.85
C ALA A 56 -23.03 -3.34 23.40
N THR A 57 -24.16 -2.85 23.94
CA THR A 57 -25.15 -3.66 24.65
C THR A 57 -26.53 -3.71 24.01
N SER A 58 -26.78 -2.90 22.97
CA SER A 58 -28.06 -2.84 22.27
C SER A 58 -27.89 -2.58 20.77
N SER A 59 -28.90 -2.96 19.99
CA SER A 59 -28.91 -2.74 18.53
C SER A 59 -28.78 -1.26 18.16
N GLU A 60 -29.38 -0.37 18.94
CA GLU A 60 -29.32 1.08 18.70
C GLU A 60 -27.93 1.63 18.99
N ALA A 61 -27.30 1.24 20.11
CA ALA A 61 -25.95 1.64 20.46
C ALA A 61 -24.94 1.16 19.39
N ILE A 62 -25.05 -0.10 18.95
CA ILE A 62 -24.22 -0.67 17.90
C ILE A 62 -24.38 0.10 16.57
N ARG A 63 -25.62 0.36 16.17
CA ARG A 63 -25.90 1.09 14.94
C ARG A 63 -25.33 2.51 14.97
N ARG A 64 -25.52 3.22 16.08
CA ARG A 64 -24.98 4.58 16.28
C ARG A 64 -23.46 4.57 16.19
N LEU A 65 -22.78 3.66 16.88
CA LEU A 65 -21.33 3.50 16.84
C LEU A 65 -20.81 3.27 15.42
N CYS A 66 -21.46 2.41 14.63
CA CYS A 66 -21.08 2.15 13.23
C CYS A 66 -21.24 3.40 12.35
N LEU A 67 -22.29 4.19 12.56
CA LEU A 67 -22.50 5.45 11.83
C LEU A 67 -21.48 6.52 12.24
N GLU A 68 -21.15 6.62 13.53
CA GLU A 68 -20.09 7.49 14.02
C GLU A 68 -18.73 7.11 13.46
N ALA A 69 -18.41 5.81 13.38
CA ALA A 69 -17.18 5.32 12.77
C ALA A 69 -17.10 5.70 11.28
N ASN A 70 -18.20 5.58 10.53
CA ASN A 70 -18.24 5.99 9.13
C ASN A 70 -17.93 7.48 8.95
N ALA A 71 -18.41 8.33 9.87
CA ALA A 71 -18.24 9.78 9.82
C ALA A 71 -16.88 10.27 10.35
N ALA A 72 -16.18 9.42 11.11
CA ALA A 72 -14.88 9.79 11.69
C ALA A 72 -13.76 9.61 10.65
N ASP A 73 -13.12 10.71 10.31
CA ASP A 73 -12.07 10.74 9.28
C ASP A 73 -10.79 10.02 9.70
N ASP A 74 -10.47 10.02 10.97
CA ASP A 74 -9.31 9.37 11.57
C ASP A 74 -9.55 7.88 11.88
N CYS A 75 -10.80 7.44 12.00
CA CYS A 75 -11.13 6.02 12.18
C CYS A 75 -10.90 5.24 10.88
N VAL A 76 -9.92 4.34 10.87
CA VAL A 76 -9.63 3.49 9.70
C VAL A 76 -10.23 2.10 9.78
N GLY A 77 -10.72 1.68 10.95
CA GLY A 77 -11.35 0.38 11.13
C GLY A 77 -11.77 0.10 12.56
N LEU A 78 -12.53 -0.96 12.73
CA LEU A 78 -13.01 -1.43 14.03
C LEU A 78 -12.39 -2.78 14.38
N ILE A 79 -11.98 -2.91 15.66
CA ILE A 79 -11.66 -4.20 16.29
C ILE A 79 -12.84 -4.59 17.18
N LEU A 80 -13.52 -5.67 16.85
CA LEU A 80 -14.66 -6.16 17.62
C LEU A 80 -14.27 -7.41 18.43
N TRP A 81 -14.69 -7.44 19.69
CA TRP A 81 -14.43 -8.51 20.64
C TRP A 81 -15.67 -8.84 21.47
N MET A 82 -16.07 -10.11 21.51
CA MET A 82 -17.21 -10.57 22.29
C MET A 82 -16.72 -11.21 23.59
N HIS A 83 -16.60 -10.41 24.65
CA HIS A 83 -16.14 -10.89 25.94
C HIS A 83 -17.15 -11.80 26.64
N THR A 84 -18.41 -11.37 26.66
CA THR A 84 -19.56 -12.15 27.08
C THR A 84 -20.39 -12.58 25.87
N PHE A 85 -21.51 -13.26 26.09
CA PHE A 85 -22.44 -13.49 24.99
C PHE A 85 -23.13 -12.17 24.62
N SER A 86 -22.80 -11.67 23.45
CA SER A 86 -23.48 -10.54 22.81
C SER A 86 -24.36 -11.12 21.69
N PRO A 87 -25.68 -11.06 21.80
CA PRO A 87 -26.59 -11.68 20.80
C PRO A 87 -26.32 -11.09 19.40
N ALA A 88 -25.90 -11.93 18.45
CA ALA A 88 -25.41 -11.47 17.14
C ALA A 88 -26.48 -10.74 16.32
N LYS A 89 -27.78 -11.01 16.56
CA LYS A 89 -28.86 -10.27 15.91
C LYS A 89 -28.84 -8.77 16.21
N MET A 90 -28.29 -8.35 17.35
CA MET A 90 -28.17 -6.92 17.70
C MET A 90 -27.19 -6.20 16.78
N TRP A 91 -26.24 -6.91 16.19
CA TRP A 91 -25.18 -6.35 15.34
C TRP A 91 -25.61 -6.13 13.88
N ILE A 92 -26.67 -6.80 13.41
CA ILE A 92 -27.08 -6.81 12.00
C ILE A 92 -27.26 -5.39 11.45
N ALA A 93 -28.03 -4.55 12.13
CA ALA A 93 -28.33 -3.20 11.65
C ALA A 93 -27.09 -2.29 11.61
N GLY A 94 -26.20 -2.41 12.61
CA GLY A 94 -24.94 -1.67 12.65
C GLY A 94 -23.99 -2.15 11.56
N LEU A 95 -23.73 -3.43 11.48
CA LEU A 95 -22.83 -4.03 10.48
C LEU A 95 -23.31 -3.79 9.03
N SER A 96 -24.64 -3.78 8.80
CA SER A 96 -25.20 -3.43 7.49
C SER A 96 -24.94 -1.97 7.10
N ALA A 97 -24.79 -1.08 8.07
CA ALA A 97 -24.50 0.33 7.84
C ALA A 97 -23.00 0.64 7.83
N LEU A 98 -22.16 -0.24 8.36
CA LEU A 98 -20.71 -0.03 8.50
C LEU A 98 -20.01 -0.02 7.12
N ARG A 99 -19.18 0.99 6.90
CA ARG A 99 -18.34 1.13 5.69
C ARG A 99 -16.84 1.10 5.99
N LYS A 100 -16.47 0.95 7.26
CA LYS A 100 -15.07 0.85 7.70
C LYS A 100 -14.63 -0.61 7.71
N PRO A 101 -13.34 -0.88 7.48
CA PRO A 101 -12.75 -2.19 7.66
C PRO A 101 -13.06 -2.79 9.03
N LEU A 102 -13.23 -4.09 9.07
CA LEU A 102 -13.61 -4.84 10.27
C LEU A 102 -12.58 -5.93 10.60
N LEU A 103 -12.10 -5.94 11.84
CA LEU A 103 -11.34 -7.02 12.43
C LEU A 103 -12.11 -7.64 13.58
N HIS A 104 -12.32 -8.95 13.52
CA HIS A 104 -12.86 -9.76 14.61
C HIS A 104 -11.68 -10.33 15.42
N LEU A 105 -11.47 -9.83 16.63
CA LEU A 105 -10.46 -10.35 17.55
C LEU A 105 -11.06 -11.47 18.38
N HIS A 106 -10.67 -12.71 18.10
CA HIS A 106 -11.07 -13.89 18.88
C HIS A 106 -10.01 -14.16 19.96
N THR A 107 -10.26 -13.64 21.14
CA THR A 107 -9.37 -13.74 22.30
C THR A 107 -10.15 -13.97 23.58
N GLN A 108 -9.51 -14.56 24.58
CA GLN A 108 -10.00 -14.61 25.95
C GLN A 108 -9.25 -13.59 26.80
N PHE A 109 -9.93 -12.91 27.72
CA PHE A 109 -9.27 -11.95 28.60
C PHE A 109 -8.19 -12.62 29.44
N ASN A 110 -8.56 -13.69 30.16
CA ASN A 110 -7.63 -14.45 30.98
C ASN A 110 -6.82 -15.44 30.15
N ARG A 111 -5.52 -15.51 30.42
CA ARG A 111 -4.65 -16.50 29.76
C ARG A 111 -4.88 -17.92 30.27
N ALA A 112 -5.20 -18.09 31.56
CA ALA A 112 -5.42 -19.38 32.19
C ALA A 112 -6.81 -19.44 32.85
N LEU A 113 -7.40 -20.64 32.89
CA LEU A 113 -8.63 -20.87 33.64
C LEU A 113 -8.29 -21.09 35.14
N PRO A 114 -9.07 -20.51 36.06
CA PRO A 114 -8.93 -20.78 37.49
C PRO A 114 -9.56 -22.13 37.84
N TRP A 115 -8.95 -23.23 37.43
CA TRP A 115 -9.50 -24.59 37.46
C TRP A 115 -10.16 -25.03 38.79
N ALA A 116 -9.62 -24.55 39.92
CA ALA A 116 -10.14 -24.89 41.25
C ALA A 116 -11.26 -23.96 41.71
N GLU A 117 -11.43 -22.80 41.09
CA GLU A 117 -12.33 -21.72 41.56
C GLU A 117 -13.38 -21.34 40.53
N ILE A 118 -13.31 -21.92 39.31
CA ILE A 118 -14.22 -21.59 38.23
C ILE A 118 -15.66 -21.98 38.61
N ASP A 119 -16.54 -21.02 38.50
CA ASP A 119 -17.99 -21.17 38.77
C ASP A 119 -18.83 -20.68 37.57
N MET A 120 -20.14 -20.68 37.72
CA MET A 120 -21.07 -20.26 36.68
C MET A 120 -20.99 -18.76 36.39
N ASP A 121 -20.68 -17.94 37.38
CA ASP A 121 -20.54 -16.50 37.21
C ASP A 121 -19.28 -16.16 36.40
N TYR A 122 -18.19 -16.88 36.68
CA TYR A 122 -16.97 -16.80 35.84
C TYR A 122 -17.26 -17.21 34.38
N MET A 123 -17.95 -18.34 34.18
CA MET A 123 -18.30 -18.82 32.85
C MET A 123 -19.19 -17.83 32.09
N ASN A 124 -20.14 -17.19 32.76
CA ASN A 124 -21.04 -16.19 32.17
C ASN A 124 -20.29 -14.89 31.78
N THR A 125 -19.28 -14.55 32.52
CA THR A 125 -18.46 -13.34 32.23
C THR A 125 -17.44 -13.60 31.13
N HIS A 126 -16.84 -14.80 31.08
CA HIS A 126 -15.72 -15.13 30.19
C HIS A 126 -16.16 -16.07 29.06
N GLN A 127 -17.01 -15.58 28.16
CA GLN A 127 -17.65 -16.37 27.10
C GLN A 127 -17.15 -16.07 25.69
N SER A 128 -15.92 -15.60 25.51
CA SER A 128 -15.41 -15.26 24.16
C SER A 128 -15.53 -16.45 23.19
N ALA A 129 -15.20 -17.68 23.63
CA ALA A 129 -15.35 -18.86 22.79
C ALA A 129 -16.78 -19.11 22.30
N HIS A 130 -17.78 -18.76 23.09
CA HIS A 130 -19.20 -18.88 22.77
C HIS A 130 -19.71 -17.65 22.00
N GLY A 131 -19.46 -16.44 22.53
CA GLY A 131 -19.93 -15.17 21.97
C GLY A 131 -19.37 -14.90 20.58
N ASP A 132 -18.07 -15.13 20.38
CA ASP A 132 -17.42 -14.92 19.08
C ASP A 132 -17.90 -15.91 18.01
N ARG A 133 -18.26 -17.15 18.38
CA ARG A 133 -18.83 -18.10 17.41
C ARG A 133 -20.21 -17.68 16.91
N GLU A 134 -21.05 -17.19 17.79
CA GLU A 134 -22.34 -16.63 17.41
C GLU A 134 -22.18 -15.36 16.56
N PHE A 135 -21.24 -14.51 16.94
CA PHE A 135 -20.93 -13.31 16.17
C PHE A 135 -20.35 -13.63 14.78
N ALA A 136 -19.38 -14.55 14.70
CA ALA A 136 -18.79 -14.99 13.44
C ALA A 136 -19.82 -15.63 12.49
N PHE A 137 -20.84 -16.32 13.04
CA PHE A 137 -21.94 -16.84 12.25
C PHE A 137 -22.69 -15.74 11.51
N ILE A 138 -23.03 -14.63 12.20
CA ILE A 138 -23.75 -13.54 11.55
C ILE A 138 -22.88 -12.78 10.54
N GLU A 139 -21.59 -12.53 10.85
CA GLU A 139 -20.66 -11.94 9.92
C GLU A 139 -20.55 -12.74 8.61
N THR A 140 -20.43 -14.07 8.73
CA THR A 140 -20.37 -14.99 7.59
C THR A 140 -21.67 -15.00 6.80
N ARG A 141 -22.82 -15.03 7.48
CA ARG A 141 -24.14 -15.00 6.83
C ARG A 141 -24.39 -13.68 6.08
N MET A 142 -23.88 -12.58 6.61
CA MET A 142 -23.94 -11.26 5.95
C MET A 142 -22.88 -11.10 4.84
N ARG A 143 -21.97 -12.06 4.66
CA ARG A 143 -20.86 -12.01 3.69
C ARG A 143 -19.96 -10.81 3.89
N LEU A 144 -19.70 -10.43 5.15
CA LEU A 144 -18.84 -9.32 5.46
C LEU A 144 -17.37 -9.67 5.20
N ALA A 145 -16.68 -8.82 4.43
CA ALA A 145 -15.24 -8.87 4.35
C ALA A 145 -14.65 -8.46 5.71
N ARG A 146 -13.86 -9.34 6.31
CA ARG A 146 -13.25 -9.11 7.61
C ARG A 146 -11.95 -9.87 7.78
N LYS A 147 -11.11 -9.39 8.67
CA LYS A 147 -9.99 -10.13 9.24
C LYS A 147 -10.47 -10.83 10.52
N THR A 148 -10.11 -12.09 10.70
CA THR A 148 -10.25 -12.77 11.99
C THR A 148 -8.83 -13.03 12.53
N VAL A 149 -8.54 -12.49 13.71
CA VAL A 149 -7.30 -12.74 14.45
C VAL A 149 -7.60 -13.57 15.67
N VAL A 150 -6.96 -14.73 15.78
CA VAL A 150 -7.14 -15.68 16.89
C VAL A 150 -5.85 -15.75 17.68
N GLY A 151 -5.95 -15.61 19.00
CA GLY A 151 -4.84 -15.69 19.93
C GLY A 151 -5.05 -14.85 21.17
N HIS A 152 -4.17 -14.96 22.15
CA HIS A 152 -4.28 -14.10 23.32
C HIS A 152 -3.84 -12.67 22.94
N TRP A 153 -4.61 -11.67 23.36
CA TRP A 153 -4.40 -10.27 23.02
C TRP A 153 -3.02 -9.71 23.38
N SER A 154 -2.34 -10.28 24.38
CA SER A 154 -1.00 -9.88 24.79
C SER A 154 0.13 -10.62 24.07
N ASP A 155 -0.17 -11.57 23.18
CA ASP A 155 0.85 -12.29 22.42
C ASP A 155 1.37 -11.42 21.27
N ALA A 156 2.70 -11.39 21.12
CA ALA A 156 3.36 -10.61 20.06
C ALA A 156 2.81 -10.96 18.66
N GLY A 157 2.66 -12.25 18.35
CA GLY A 157 2.13 -12.69 17.07
C GLY A 157 0.69 -12.24 16.80
N THR A 158 -0.17 -12.17 17.85
CA THR A 158 -1.52 -11.60 17.74
C THR A 158 -1.46 -10.11 17.43
N GLN A 159 -0.61 -9.37 18.16
CA GLN A 159 -0.43 -7.93 17.97
C GLN A 159 0.17 -7.60 16.60
N GLU A 160 1.13 -8.39 16.12
CA GLU A 160 1.70 -8.25 14.79
C GLU A 160 0.65 -8.40 13.68
N ARG A 161 -0.24 -9.40 13.78
CA ARG A 161 -1.31 -9.61 12.81
C ARG A 161 -2.32 -8.47 12.82
N ILE A 162 -2.65 -7.92 13.98
CA ILE A 162 -3.49 -6.71 14.10
C ILE A 162 -2.76 -5.52 13.47
N GLY A 163 -1.44 -5.39 13.70
CA GLY A 163 -0.62 -4.33 13.13
C GLY A 163 -0.57 -4.37 11.60
N ARG A 164 -0.37 -5.55 10.99
CA ARG A 164 -0.42 -5.73 9.53
C ARG A 164 -1.77 -5.31 8.95
N TRP A 165 -2.84 -5.80 9.55
CA TRP A 165 -4.20 -5.43 9.12
C TRP A 165 -4.46 -3.92 9.27
N SER A 166 -3.97 -3.29 10.32
CA SER A 166 -4.13 -1.85 10.51
C SER A 166 -3.46 -1.03 9.40
N ARG A 167 -2.31 -1.49 8.89
CA ARG A 167 -1.64 -0.90 7.73
C ARG A 167 -2.49 -1.02 6.47
N ALA A 168 -3.08 -2.19 6.24
CA ALA A 168 -4.00 -2.42 5.13
C ALA A 168 -5.25 -1.51 5.23
N ALA A 169 -5.80 -1.35 6.42
CA ALA A 169 -6.91 -0.43 6.67
C ALA A 169 -6.55 1.04 6.42
N CYS A 170 -5.32 1.46 6.79
CA CYS A 170 -4.80 2.79 6.45
C CYS A 170 -4.64 2.96 4.93
N GLY A 171 -4.14 1.93 4.23
CA GLY A 171 -4.03 1.92 2.77
C GLY A 171 -5.38 2.08 2.08
N TRP A 172 -6.41 1.43 2.59
CA TRP A 172 -7.78 1.60 2.11
C TRP A 172 -8.33 3.00 2.36
N CYS A 173 -8.09 3.56 3.55
CA CYS A 173 -8.47 4.93 3.85
C CYS A 173 -7.78 5.94 2.93
N GLU A 174 -6.51 5.73 2.61
CA GLU A 174 -5.77 6.55 1.63
C GLU A 174 -6.38 6.42 0.23
N ALA A 175 -6.67 5.19 -0.23
CA ALA A 175 -7.29 4.96 -1.55
C ALA A 175 -8.57 5.80 -1.72
N GLY A 176 -9.45 5.81 -0.72
CA GLY A 176 -10.71 6.56 -0.73
C GLY A 176 -10.57 8.10 -0.72
N ARG A 177 -9.37 8.64 -0.60
CA ARG A 177 -9.05 10.08 -0.59
C ARG A 177 -8.00 10.46 -1.62
N LEU A 178 -7.45 9.47 -2.31
CA LEU A 178 -6.33 9.66 -3.21
C LEU A 178 -6.76 10.40 -4.47
N THR A 179 -6.04 11.48 -4.76
CA THR A 179 -6.09 12.15 -6.06
C THR A 179 -4.79 11.97 -6.81
N VAL A 180 -4.90 11.55 -8.08
CA VAL A 180 -3.78 11.31 -8.98
C VAL A 180 -3.77 12.39 -10.06
N ALA A 181 -2.67 13.10 -10.24
CA ALA A 181 -2.47 14.01 -11.37
C ALA A 181 -1.91 13.24 -12.56
N ARG A 182 -2.58 13.30 -13.73
CA ARG A 182 -2.07 12.76 -14.99
C ARG A 182 -1.70 13.90 -15.92
N PHE A 183 -0.41 14.05 -16.25
CA PHE A 183 0.11 15.02 -17.19
C PHE A 183 0.17 14.41 -18.60
N GLY A 184 -0.61 14.95 -19.52
CA GLY A 184 -0.81 14.38 -20.84
C GLY A 184 -1.82 13.23 -20.84
N ASP A 185 -1.65 12.28 -21.73
CA ASP A 185 -2.49 11.09 -21.86
C ASP A 185 -1.73 9.81 -21.48
N ASN A 186 -2.34 8.65 -21.66
CA ASN A 186 -1.62 7.39 -21.66
C ASN A 186 -0.71 7.31 -22.89
N MET A 187 0.40 6.58 -22.78
CA MET A 187 1.26 6.32 -23.94
C MET A 187 0.47 5.64 -25.05
N ARG A 188 0.61 6.17 -26.26
CA ARG A 188 -0.19 5.73 -27.43
C ARG A 188 0.01 4.25 -27.71
N ALA A 189 -1.09 3.52 -27.83
CA ALA A 189 -1.14 2.09 -28.14
C ALA A 189 -0.55 1.14 -27.07
N VAL A 190 -0.32 1.61 -25.85
CA VAL A 190 0.12 0.77 -24.72
C VAL A 190 -1.09 0.38 -23.87
N ALA A 191 -1.58 -0.83 -24.04
CA ALA A 191 -2.84 -1.29 -23.45
C ALA A 191 -2.81 -1.36 -21.92
N VAL A 192 -1.68 -1.72 -21.30
CA VAL A 192 -1.59 -1.94 -19.85
C VAL A 192 -1.62 -0.66 -19.05
N THR A 193 -1.35 0.51 -19.67
CA THR A 193 -1.44 1.81 -18.99
C THR A 193 -2.87 2.33 -18.93
N GLU A 194 -3.75 1.83 -19.81
CA GLU A 194 -5.17 2.18 -19.85
C GLU A 194 -5.95 1.66 -18.63
N GLY A 195 -7.12 2.23 -18.38
CA GLY A 195 -8.03 1.80 -17.33
C GLY A 195 -9.22 2.72 -17.16
N ASP A 196 -10.30 2.19 -16.61
CA ASP A 196 -11.53 2.92 -16.34
C ASP A 196 -11.40 3.74 -15.04
N LYS A 197 -11.21 5.06 -15.19
CA LYS A 197 -11.08 6.00 -14.06
C LYS A 197 -12.37 6.17 -13.28
N VAL A 198 -13.52 6.01 -13.93
CA VAL A 198 -14.83 6.10 -13.27
C VAL A 198 -15.05 4.85 -12.41
N GLU A 199 -14.73 3.66 -12.94
CA GLU A 199 -14.81 2.42 -12.16
C GLU A 199 -13.83 2.43 -10.97
N ALA A 200 -12.63 3.02 -11.14
CA ALA A 200 -11.68 3.20 -10.05
C ALA A 200 -12.24 4.10 -8.93
N GLU A 201 -12.93 5.19 -9.28
CA GLU A 201 -13.58 6.07 -8.31
C GLU A 201 -14.75 5.37 -7.60
N LEU A 202 -15.56 4.62 -8.34
CA LEU A 202 -16.70 3.88 -7.78
C LEU A 202 -16.26 2.77 -6.82
N ARG A 203 -15.20 2.03 -7.13
CA ARG A 203 -14.75 0.88 -6.34
C ARG A 203 -13.71 1.19 -5.29
N LEU A 204 -12.78 2.09 -5.60
CA LEU A 204 -11.63 2.37 -4.75
C LEU A 204 -11.70 3.77 -4.12
N GLY A 205 -12.60 4.62 -4.63
CA GLY A 205 -12.76 5.99 -4.16
C GLY A 205 -11.66 6.96 -4.65
N LEU A 206 -10.68 6.48 -5.44
CA LEU A 206 -9.60 7.32 -5.94
C LEU A 206 -10.03 8.11 -7.18
N THR A 207 -9.55 9.35 -7.28
CA THR A 207 -9.86 10.25 -8.40
C THR A 207 -8.62 10.48 -9.27
N VAL A 208 -8.78 10.41 -10.58
CA VAL A 208 -7.71 10.71 -11.55
C VAL A 208 -8.06 11.94 -12.35
N SER A 209 -7.25 13.00 -12.22
CA SER A 209 -7.43 14.27 -12.91
C SER A 209 -6.39 14.44 -14.02
N GLY A 210 -6.84 14.66 -15.26
CA GLY A 210 -5.96 14.91 -16.40
C GLY A 210 -5.63 16.39 -16.56
N PHE A 211 -4.37 16.70 -16.84
CA PHE A 211 -3.86 18.05 -17.08
C PHE A 211 -3.03 18.08 -18.36
N GLY A 212 -3.10 19.19 -19.07
CA GLY A 212 -2.14 19.47 -20.14
C GLY A 212 -0.77 19.71 -19.53
N ILE A 213 0.29 19.31 -20.23
CA ILE A 213 1.66 19.62 -19.77
C ILE A 213 1.91 21.13 -19.67
N GLY A 214 1.18 21.94 -20.43
CA GLY A 214 1.23 23.40 -20.35
C GLY A 214 0.92 23.93 -18.95
N ASP A 215 0.00 23.29 -18.22
CA ASP A 215 -0.35 23.69 -16.85
C ASP A 215 0.87 23.54 -15.90
N LEU A 216 1.69 22.50 -16.09
CA LEU A 216 2.94 22.32 -15.33
C LEU A 216 4.02 23.31 -15.80
N VAL A 217 4.11 23.57 -17.10
CA VAL A 217 5.08 24.54 -17.68
C VAL A 217 4.80 25.96 -17.16
N ASP A 218 3.53 26.34 -17.02
CA ASP A 218 3.16 27.64 -16.45
C ASP A 218 3.66 27.77 -15.00
N VAL A 219 3.46 26.75 -14.17
CA VAL A 219 4.03 26.72 -12.81
C VAL A 219 5.57 26.76 -12.84
N MET A 220 6.18 26.01 -13.77
CA MET A 220 7.65 25.96 -13.90
C MET A 220 8.25 27.33 -14.22
N ASN A 221 7.55 28.15 -15.05
CA ASN A 221 7.98 29.51 -15.38
C ASN A 221 7.90 30.48 -14.20
N GLU A 222 7.08 30.17 -13.19
CA GLU A 222 6.92 30.96 -11.97
C GLU A 222 7.89 30.55 -10.84
N VAL A 223 8.64 29.43 -10.99
CA VAL A 223 9.56 28.93 -9.96
C VAL A 223 10.65 29.94 -9.64
N PRO A 224 10.77 30.42 -8.38
CA PRO A 224 11.83 31.32 -7.98
C PRO A 224 13.22 30.68 -8.06
N GLN A 225 14.24 31.42 -8.49
CA GLN A 225 15.62 30.91 -8.57
C GLN A 225 16.10 30.39 -7.20
N ALA A 226 15.72 31.05 -6.10
CA ALA A 226 16.09 30.62 -4.75
C ALA A 226 15.62 29.20 -4.40
N GLU A 227 14.46 28.76 -4.94
CA GLU A 227 13.97 27.40 -4.74
C GLU A 227 14.77 26.38 -5.56
N VAL A 228 15.16 26.73 -6.77
CA VAL A 228 16.07 25.94 -7.60
C VAL A 228 17.41 25.76 -6.89
N ASP A 229 17.98 26.84 -6.38
CA ASP A 229 19.28 26.81 -5.67
C ASP A 229 19.20 25.96 -4.40
N ARG A 230 18.09 26.03 -3.66
CA ARG A 230 17.83 25.19 -2.48
C ARG A 230 17.82 23.70 -2.84
N LEU A 231 17.08 23.32 -3.88
CA LEU A 231 17.01 21.91 -4.32
C LEU A 231 18.37 21.41 -4.80
N VAL A 232 19.12 22.22 -5.50
CA VAL A 232 20.48 21.84 -5.93
C VAL A 232 21.39 21.63 -4.73
N ALA A 233 21.31 22.46 -3.70
CA ALA A 233 22.06 22.27 -2.46
C ALA A 233 21.65 20.96 -1.76
N ASP A 234 20.36 20.61 -1.76
CA ASP A 234 19.88 19.30 -1.26
C ASP A 234 20.48 18.14 -2.07
N TYR A 235 20.57 18.26 -3.40
CA TYR A 235 21.18 17.21 -4.25
C TYR A 235 22.67 17.03 -3.90
N GLU A 236 23.43 18.11 -3.77
CA GLU A 236 24.84 18.08 -3.39
C GLU A 236 25.06 17.43 -2.01
N GLN A 237 24.14 17.65 -1.09
CA GLN A 237 24.21 17.06 0.24
C GLN A 237 23.84 15.56 0.24
N GLN A 238 22.82 15.17 -0.53
CA GLN A 238 22.22 13.82 -0.44
C GLN A 238 22.87 12.81 -1.40
N TYR A 239 23.46 13.25 -2.52
CA TYR A 239 23.95 12.39 -3.60
C TYR A 239 25.40 12.64 -3.96
N ASP A 240 26.03 11.68 -4.64
CA ASP A 240 27.36 11.82 -5.19
C ASP A 240 27.26 12.37 -6.61
N LEU A 241 27.46 13.70 -6.77
CA LEU A 241 27.39 14.33 -8.08
C LEU A 241 28.64 14.02 -8.93
N VAL A 242 28.38 13.58 -10.19
CA VAL A 242 29.46 13.48 -11.18
C VAL A 242 30.09 14.85 -11.46
N PRO A 243 31.38 14.93 -11.89
CA PRO A 243 32.08 16.20 -12.07
C PRO A 243 31.36 17.20 -12.97
N GLU A 244 30.69 16.72 -14.03
CA GLU A 244 30.00 17.58 -15.01
C GLU A 244 28.81 18.35 -14.40
N LEU A 245 28.21 17.84 -13.29
CA LEU A 245 27.08 18.46 -12.62
C LEU A 245 27.45 19.36 -11.44
N ARG A 246 28.72 19.38 -11.02
CA ARG A 246 29.18 20.23 -9.91
C ARG A 246 29.15 21.72 -10.28
N ALA A 247 29.42 22.58 -9.31
CA ALA A 247 29.30 24.05 -9.47
C ALA A 247 30.07 24.63 -10.67
N ASP A 248 31.20 24.04 -11.00
CA ASP A 248 32.07 24.42 -12.12
C ASP A 248 31.97 23.46 -13.32
N GLY A 249 31.05 22.52 -13.28
CA GLY A 249 30.86 21.51 -14.31
C GLY A 249 30.13 22.03 -15.55
N GLU A 250 30.50 21.48 -16.71
CA GLU A 250 29.98 21.90 -18.03
C GLU A 250 28.47 21.63 -18.23
N ARG A 251 27.88 20.74 -17.43
CA ARG A 251 26.45 20.36 -17.48
C ARG A 251 25.66 20.86 -16.24
N ARG A 252 26.21 21.86 -15.52
CA ARG A 252 25.53 22.46 -14.35
C ARG A 252 24.15 22.99 -14.67
N GLU A 253 23.95 23.59 -15.83
CA GLU A 253 22.67 24.11 -16.29
C GLU A 253 21.60 22.99 -16.38
N SER A 254 21.98 21.77 -16.79
CA SER A 254 21.04 20.62 -16.81
C SER A 254 20.57 20.26 -15.42
N LEU A 255 21.42 20.39 -14.39
CA LEU A 255 21.03 20.16 -12.99
C LEU A 255 20.08 21.25 -12.49
N LEU A 256 20.29 22.52 -12.87
CA LEU A 256 19.37 23.61 -12.52
C LEU A 256 18.02 23.45 -13.19
N ASP A 257 17.98 23.03 -14.47
CA ASP A 257 16.73 22.72 -15.18
C ASP A 257 15.99 21.54 -14.52
N ALA A 258 16.71 20.47 -14.12
CA ALA A 258 16.10 19.35 -13.38
C ALA A 258 15.50 19.78 -12.04
N ALA A 259 16.19 20.64 -11.30
CA ALA A 259 15.71 21.20 -10.04
C ALA A 259 14.48 22.10 -10.25
N ARG A 260 14.43 22.86 -11.34
CA ARG A 260 13.25 23.68 -11.70
C ARG A 260 12.03 22.82 -12.01
N ILE A 261 12.22 21.69 -12.71
CA ILE A 261 11.15 20.72 -12.96
C ILE A 261 10.66 20.12 -11.63
N GLU A 262 11.56 19.74 -10.72
CA GLU A 262 11.17 19.23 -9.39
C GLU A 262 10.39 20.26 -8.60
N ALA A 263 10.84 21.51 -8.56
CA ALA A 263 10.14 22.59 -7.87
C ALA A 263 8.73 22.80 -8.42
N ALA A 264 8.58 22.80 -9.74
CA ALA A 264 7.28 22.94 -10.40
C ALA A 264 6.34 21.79 -10.08
N LEU A 265 6.83 20.53 -10.14
CA LEU A 265 6.02 19.35 -9.77
C LEU A 265 5.59 19.42 -8.31
N ARG A 266 6.49 19.76 -7.38
CA ARG A 266 6.18 19.91 -5.95
C ARG A 266 5.09 20.95 -5.72
N GLU A 267 5.21 22.08 -6.34
CA GLU A 267 4.26 23.19 -6.21
C GLU A 267 2.90 22.81 -6.82
N PHE A 268 2.89 22.26 -8.03
CA PHE A 268 1.65 21.82 -8.69
C PHE A 268 0.91 20.78 -7.88
N LEU A 269 1.60 19.72 -7.47
CA LEU A 269 1.02 18.63 -6.70
C LEU A 269 0.56 19.09 -5.31
N GLY A 270 1.35 19.96 -4.67
CA GLY A 270 1.02 20.53 -3.36
C GLY A 270 -0.23 21.41 -3.40
N ARG A 271 -0.32 22.34 -4.36
CA ARG A 271 -1.50 23.20 -4.55
C ARG A 271 -2.77 22.40 -4.82
N GLY A 272 -2.69 21.34 -5.63
CA GLY A 272 -3.81 20.50 -5.99
C GLY A 272 -4.15 19.40 -4.97
N GLY A 273 -3.34 19.22 -3.92
CA GLY A 273 -3.51 18.14 -2.95
C GLY A 273 -3.25 16.74 -3.50
N PHE A 274 -2.58 16.63 -4.65
CA PHE A 274 -2.25 15.36 -5.29
C PHE A 274 -1.17 14.63 -4.49
N ARG A 275 -1.36 13.31 -4.33
CA ARG A 275 -0.40 12.42 -3.64
C ARG A 275 0.23 11.38 -4.56
N ALA A 276 -0.26 11.30 -5.81
CA ALA A 276 0.32 10.48 -6.86
C ALA A 276 0.23 11.23 -8.18
N PHE A 277 1.11 10.90 -9.11
CA PHE A 277 1.13 11.49 -10.43
C PHE A 277 1.71 10.53 -11.47
N THR A 278 1.43 10.82 -12.72
CA THR A 278 1.97 10.11 -13.87
C THR A 278 2.17 11.09 -15.02
N ASP A 279 3.12 10.79 -15.87
CA ASP A 279 3.37 11.50 -17.13
C ASP A 279 3.67 10.51 -18.26
N THR A 280 3.71 11.01 -19.49
CA THR A 280 4.24 10.25 -20.62
C THR A 280 5.25 11.10 -21.39
N PHE A 281 6.39 10.51 -21.70
CA PHE A 281 7.47 11.20 -22.44
C PHE A 281 7.04 11.69 -23.84
N GLU A 282 5.96 11.15 -24.40
CA GLU A 282 5.39 11.61 -25.68
C GLU A 282 4.80 13.01 -25.60
N ASP A 283 4.31 13.46 -24.43
CA ASP A 283 3.53 14.69 -24.27
C ASP A 283 4.24 15.79 -23.47
N LEU A 284 5.48 15.59 -23.02
CA LEU A 284 6.23 16.54 -22.16
C LEU A 284 6.77 17.77 -22.91
N HIS A 285 5.99 18.35 -23.82
CA HIS A 285 6.37 19.55 -24.57
C HIS A 285 6.50 20.77 -23.65
N GLY A 286 7.65 21.46 -23.74
CA GLY A 286 7.98 22.61 -22.88
C GLY A 286 8.98 22.29 -21.77
N LEU A 287 9.20 21.01 -21.44
CA LEU A 287 10.30 20.59 -20.59
C LEU A 287 11.54 20.38 -21.46
N LYS A 288 12.72 20.86 -21.00
CA LYS A 288 13.99 20.64 -21.71
C LYS A 288 14.46 19.20 -21.64
N GLN A 289 14.27 18.54 -20.48
CA GLN A 289 14.63 17.15 -20.22
C GLN A 289 13.48 16.39 -19.57
N LEU A 290 13.52 15.06 -19.56
CA LEU A 290 12.57 14.25 -18.83
C LEU A 290 12.79 14.40 -17.31
N PRO A 291 11.72 14.30 -16.47
CA PRO A 291 11.79 14.64 -15.04
C PRO A 291 12.42 13.54 -14.17
N GLY A 292 13.58 12.97 -14.57
CA GLY A 292 14.23 11.82 -13.93
C GLY A 292 14.43 11.97 -12.44
N ILE A 293 15.39 12.83 -12.00
CA ILE A 293 15.67 13.03 -10.57
C ILE A 293 14.45 13.58 -9.82
N ALA A 294 13.64 14.42 -10.45
CA ALA A 294 12.44 14.99 -9.83
C ALA A 294 11.45 13.89 -9.41
N VAL A 295 11.14 12.97 -10.31
CA VAL A 295 10.26 11.81 -10.03
C VAL A 295 10.86 10.91 -8.96
N GLN A 296 12.15 10.58 -9.05
CA GLN A 296 12.83 9.74 -8.08
C GLN A 296 12.74 10.32 -6.66
N ARG A 297 12.94 11.62 -6.50
CA ARG A 297 12.89 12.32 -5.21
C ARG A 297 11.47 12.47 -4.68
N LEU A 298 10.51 12.80 -5.56
CA LEU A 298 9.09 12.83 -5.16
C LEU A 298 8.62 11.46 -4.65
N MET A 299 9.03 10.38 -5.30
CA MET A 299 8.76 9.03 -4.77
C MET A 299 9.43 8.79 -3.41
N ALA A 300 10.65 9.27 -3.18
CA ALA A 300 11.31 9.16 -1.87
C ALA A 300 10.53 9.89 -0.77
N ASP A 301 9.89 11.01 -1.11
CA ASP A 301 9.04 11.81 -0.22
C ASP A 301 7.60 11.27 -0.08
N GLY A 302 7.33 10.07 -0.63
CA GLY A 302 6.08 9.35 -0.43
C GLY A 302 5.02 9.55 -1.51
N TYR A 303 5.30 10.29 -2.58
CA TYR A 303 4.40 10.33 -3.74
C TYR A 303 4.37 9.00 -4.48
N GLY A 304 3.20 8.67 -5.04
CA GLY A 304 3.09 7.57 -5.99
C GLY A 304 3.46 8.03 -7.39
N PHE A 305 4.08 7.16 -8.17
CA PHE A 305 4.39 7.40 -9.57
C PHE A 305 4.20 6.12 -10.38
N GLY A 306 3.76 6.26 -11.62
CA GLY A 306 3.75 5.26 -12.66
C GLY A 306 4.10 5.93 -13.99
N GLY A 307 4.92 5.31 -14.80
CA GLY A 307 5.32 5.85 -16.11
C GLY A 307 4.19 5.82 -17.12
N GLU A 308 4.34 6.55 -18.22
CA GLU A 308 3.54 6.37 -19.44
C GLU A 308 2.04 6.60 -19.29
N GLY A 309 1.64 7.41 -18.33
CA GLY A 309 0.23 7.67 -18.04
C GLY A 309 -0.43 6.60 -17.16
N ASP A 310 0.33 5.64 -16.61
CA ASP A 310 -0.20 4.56 -15.78
C ASP A 310 -0.57 5.03 -14.37
N TRP A 311 -1.72 5.67 -14.28
CA TRP A 311 -2.29 6.15 -13.04
C TRP A 311 -2.60 5.03 -12.03
N LYS A 312 -2.84 3.77 -12.49
CA LYS A 312 -3.11 2.63 -11.61
C LYS A 312 -1.87 2.28 -10.79
N THR A 313 -0.72 2.19 -11.44
CA THR A 313 0.57 1.95 -10.78
C THR A 313 0.95 3.13 -9.88
N ALA A 314 0.71 4.38 -10.32
CA ALA A 314 0.92 5.56 -9.49
C ALA A 314 0.08 5.52 -8.20
N ALA A 315 -1.21 5.21 -8.30
CA ALA A 315 -2.10 5.08 -7.16
C ALA A 315 -1.65 3.95 -6.22
N LEU A 316 -1.36 2.77 -6.78
CA LEU A 316 -0.92 1.61 -6.01
C LEU A 316 0.38 1.89 -5.25
N LEU A 317 1.37 2.53 -5.88
CA LEU A 317 2.62 2.89 -5.23
C LEU A 317 2.39 3.85 -4.05
N ARG A 318 1.50 4.84 -4.20
CA ARG A 318 1.15 5.74 -3.09
C ARG A 318 0.54 4.99 -1.90
N ILE A 319 -0.41 4.11 -2.15
CA ILE A 319 -1.05 3.27 -1.13
C ILE A 319 -0.01 2.42 -0.41
N VAL A 320 0.88 1.78 -1.16
CA VAL A 320 1.96 0.95 -0.63
C VAL A 320 2.93 1.74 0.24
N LYS A 321 3.34 2.92 -0.21
CA LYS A 321 4.21 3.80 0.59
C LYS A 321 3.57 4.20 1.92
N LEU A 322 2.26 4.46 1.93
CA LEU A 322 1.56 4.73 3.18
C LEU A 322 1.54 3.50 4.09
N MET A 323 1.14 2.32 3.57
CA MET A 323 1.13 1.08 4.36
C MET A 323 2.51 0.75 4.93
N ALA A 324 3.57 1.05 4.19
CA ALA A 324 4.96 0.80 4.56
C ALA A 324 5.58 1.86 5.52
N THR A 325 4.83 2.92 5.88
CA THR A 325 5.36 3.99 6.74
C THR A 325 5.93 3.44 8.04
N GLY A 326 7.20 3.76 8.32
CA GLY A 326 7.92 3.32 9.53
C GLY A 326 8.43 1.87 9.48
N LEU A 327 8.21 1.13 8.39
CA LEU A 327 8.84 -0.16 8.17
C LEU A 327 10.22 0.00 7.52
N PRO A 328 11.16 -0.92 7.79
CA PRO A 328 12.41 -0.99 7.05
C PRO A 328 12.15 -1.40 5.59
N GLY A 329 13.11 -1.11 4.71
CA GLY A 329 12.97 -1.34 3.28
C GLY A 329 12.32 -0.15 2.56
N GLY A 330 12.27 -0.23 1.25
CA GLY A 330 11.76 0.85 0.40
C GLY A 330 10.72 0.35 -0.61
N ASN A 331 10.11 1.30 -1.31
CA ASN A 331 9.09 1.02 -2.32
C ASN A 331 9.34 1.88 -3.56
N SER A 332 9.16 1.30 -4.74
CA SER A 332 9.46 1.98 -6.01
C SER A 332 8.48 1.59 -7.11
N PHE A 333 8.33 2.47 -8.08
CA PHE A 333 7.94 2.07 -9.42
C PHE A 333 9.04 1.21 -10.02
N MET A 334 8.70 0.17 -10.77
CA MET A 334 9.64 -0.78 -11.35
C MET A 334 9.06 -1.40 -12.62
N GLU A 335 9.94 -1.81 -13.52
CA GLU A 335 9.61 -2.56 -14.72
C GLU A 335 10.53 -3.79 -14.83
N ASP A 336 9.97 -4.93 -15.20
CA ASP A 336 10.72 -6.13 -15.58
C ASP A 336 11.35 -5.91 -16.96
N TYR A 337 12.61 -5.47 -16.99
CA TYR A 337 13.19 -4.97 -18.22
C TYR A 337 13.77 -6.07 -19.11
N THR A 338 14.51 -7.00 -18.51
CA THR A 338 15.13 -8.11 -19.26
C THR A 338 15.58 -9.26 -18.36
N TYR A 339 15.96 -10.36 -18.96
CA TYR A 339 16.31 -11.60 -18.25
C TYR A 339 17.75 -12.03 -18.54
N ASP A 340 18.43 -12.52 -17.51
CA ASP A 340 19.66 -13.28 -17.65
C ASP A 340 19.35 -14.77 -17.51
N LEU A 341 19.40 -15.50 -18.62
CA LEU A 341 19.14 -16.93 -18.70
C LEU A 341 20.43 -17.76 -18.79
N SER A 342 21.59 -17.15 -18.64
CA SER A 342 22.89 -17.83 -18.81
C SER A 342 23.30 -18.66 -17.60
N GLY A 343 22.79 -18.33 -16.40
CA GLY A 343 23.11 -19.02 -15.15
C GLY A 343 22.25 -20.24 -14.88
N LYS A 344 22.62 -21.02 -13.84
CA LYS A 344 21.78 -22.13 -13.36
C LYS A 344 20.44 -21.64 -12.78
N VAL A 345 20.42 -20.44 -12.27
CA VAL A 345 19.23 -19.76 -11.76
C VAL A 345 19.06 -18.49 -12.59
N PRO A 346 18.03 -18.42 -13.43
CA PRO A 346 17.72 -17.22 -14.19
C PRO A 346 17.47 -16.01 -13.28
N LEU A 347 17.83 -14.82 -13.75
CA LEU A 347 17.66 -13.57 -13.05
C LEU A 347 16.80 -12.60 -13.88
N VAL A 348 16.04 -11.77 -13.20
CA VAL A 348 15.35 -10.64 -13.79
C VAL A 348 16.15 -9.39 -13.48
N LEU A 349 16.41 -8.56 -14.48
CA LEU A 349 16.92 -7.20 -14.33
C LEU A 349 15.73 -6.26 -14.44
N GLY A 350 15.39 -5.62 -13.33
CA GLY A 350 14.36 -4.60 -13.27
C GLY A 350 14.96 -3.20 -13.18
N SER A 351 14.27 -2.28 -13.84
CA SER A 351 14.60 -0.86 -13.89
C SER A 351 13.38 -0.08 -14.39
N HIS A 352 13.56 1.15 -14.71
CA HIS A 352 12.89 1.98 -15.71
C HIS A 352 13.92 2.93 -16.30
N MET A 353 13.56 3.71 -17.29
CA MET A 353 14.56 4.58 -17.96
C MET A 353 15.18 5.59 -17.00
N LEU A 354 14.38 6.10 -16.02
CA LEU A 354 14.81 7.13 -15.08
C LEU A 354 14.25 6.92 -13.66
N GLU A 355 13.03 6.37 -13.53
CA GLU A 355 12.13 6.60 -12.42
C GLU A 355 12.11 5.42 -11.43
N VAL A 356 13.25 5.05 -10.90
CA VAL A 356 13.35 4.11 -9.76
C VAL A 356 13.67 4.88 -8.48
N CYS A 357 12.88 4.64 -7.43
CA CYS A 357 12.94 5.37 -6.17
C CYS A 357 14.22 5.09 -5.38
N PRO A 358 14.98 6.10 -4.92
CA PRO A 358 16.19 5.89 -4.14
C PRO A 358 15.97 5.29 -2.76
N SER A 359 14.72 5.16 -2.29
CA SER A 359 14.43 4.46 -1.02
C SER A 359 14.81 2.98 -1.02
N ILE A 360 15.02 2.36 -2.20
CA ILE A 360 15.45 0.97 -2.32
C ILE A 360 16.97 0.81 -2.51
N ALA A 361 17.73 1.93 -2.55
CA ALA A 361 19.16 1.91 -2.84
C ALA A 361 19.97 1.16 -1.77
N ALA A 362 20.93 0.35 -2.20
CA ALA A 362 21.88 -0.34 -1.31
C ALA A 362 22.89 0.60 -0.64
N GLY A 363 23.07 1.79 -1.18
CA GLY A 363 24.02 2.79 -0.69
C GLY A 363 23.66 4.19 -1.19
N ARG A 364 24.57 5.15 -1.01
CA ARG A 364 24.36 6.52 -1.49
C ARG A 364 24.26 6.55 -3.02
N PRO A 365 23.16 7.07 -3.62
CA PRO A 365 23.03 7.14 -5.06
C PRO A 365 24.02 8.13 -5.71
N SER A 366 24.48 7.82 -6.92
CA SER A 366 25.18 8.76 -7.79
C SER A 366 24.18 9.61 -8.57
N CYS A 367 24.39 10.92 -8.63
CA CYS A 367 23.62 11.83 -9.46
C CYS A 367 24.39 12.06 -10.77
N GLU A 368 23.81 11.58 -11.86
CA GLU A 368 24.48 11.47 -13.15
C GLU A 368 23.64 12.09 -14.28
N ILE A 369 24.28 12.37 -15.41
CA ILE A 369 23.64 12.83 -16.63
C ILE A 369 24.13 11.98 -17.81
N HIS A 370 23.17 11.43 -18.56
CA HIS A 370 23.48 10.54 -19.68
C HIS A 370 22.49 10.73 -20.81
N PRO A 371 22.94 10.49 -22.08
CA PRO A 371 22.05 10.51 -23.22
C PRO A 371 20.88 9.55 -23.05
N LEU A 372 19.71 9.99 -23.50
CA LEU A 372 18.52 9.19 -23.61
C LEU A 372 17.92 9.40 -25.02
N SER A 373 17.88 8.35 -25.82
CA SER A 373 17.44 8.41 -27.21
C SER A 373 15.93 8.54 -27.41
N ILE A 374 15.15 8.49 -26.30
CA ILE A 374 13.69 8.51 -26.28
C ILE A 374 13.22 9.92 -25.87
N GLY A 375 12.08 10.36 -26.44
CA GLY A 375 11.41 11.61 -26.08
C GLY A 375 11.99 12.85 -26.74
N ALA A 376 13.07 12.76 -27.53
CA ALA A 376 13.69 13.88 -28.28
C ALA A 376 13.93 15.12 -27.40
N ARG A 377 14.47 14.93 -26.19
CA ARG A 377 14.81 15.96 -25.20
C ARG A 377 16.31 16.00 -24.97
N GLU A 378 16.76 16.99 -24.19
CA GLU A 378 18.11 17.03 -23.66
C GLU A 378 18.36 15.87 -22.69
N ASP A 379 19.63 15.54 -22.46
CA ASP A 379 20.04 14.47 -21.56
C ASP A 379 19.51 14.70 -20.15
N PRO A 380 18.73 13.79 -19.59
CA PRO A 380 18.14 13.97 -18.27
C PRO A 380 19.10 13.65 -17.13
N VAL A 381 19.01 14.45 -16.07
CA VAL A 381 19.65 14.16 -14.79
C VAL A 381 18.88 13.10 -14.04
N ARG A 382 19.59 12.10 -13.50
CA ARG A 382 19.01 10.95 -12.80
C ARG A 382 19.89 10.43 -11.67
N LEU A 383 19.29 9.71 -10.74
CA LEU A 383 19.99 8.95 -9.70
C LEU A 383 20.27 7.55 -10.22
N VAL A 384 21.50 7.07 -10.05
CA VAL A 384 21.98 5.75 -10.45
C VAL A 384 22.42 4.98 -9.21
N PHE A 385 21.92 3.77 -9.03
CA PHE A 385 22.22 2.89 -7.90
C PHE A 385 21.75 1.45 -8.17
N ASP A 386 22.27 0.52 -7.37
CA ASP A 386 21.73 -0.84 -7.27
C ASP A 386 20.80 -0.92 -6.03
N ALA A 387 19.72 -1.70 -6.13
CA ALA A 387 18.82 -1.95 -5.00
C ALA A 387 19.49 -2.82 -3.94
N ALA A 388 19.09 -2.63 -2.68
CA ALA A 388 19.54 -3.46 -1.56
C ALA A 388 19.04 -4.91 -1.73
N PRO A 389 19.91 -5.92 -1.51
CA PRO A 389 19.50 -7.32 -1.57
C PRO A 389 18.59 -7.70 -0.41
N GLY A 390 17.69 -8.65 -0.64
CA GLY A 390 16.76 -9.16 0.36
C GLY A 390 15.42 -9.59 -0.23
N PRO A 391 14.50 -10.08 0.61
CA PRO A 391 13.16 -10.41 0.17
C PRO A 391 12.40 -9.16 -0.26
N ALA A 392 11.60 -9.29 -1.32
CA ALA A 392 10.78 -8.22 -1.85
C ALA A 392 9.57 -8.78 -2.60
N PHE A 393 8.71 -7.88 -3.05
CA PHE A 393 7.54 -8.16 -3.87
C PHE A 393 7.57 -7.30 -5.12
N MET A 394 7.13 -7.91 -6.21
CA MET A 394 6.66 -7.22 -7.41
C MET A 394 5.15 -7.36 -7.46
N PHE A 395 4.40 -6.27 -7.58
CA PHE A 395 2.95 -6.35 -7.70
C PHE A 395 2.37 -5.24 -8.56
N ALA A 396 1.23 -5.54 -9.18
CA ALA A 396 0.56 -4.65 -10.11
C ALA A 396 -0.95 -4.65 -9.90
N MET A 397 -1.58 -3.51 -10.13
CA MET A 397 -3.03 -3.37 -10.18
C MET A 397 -3.48 -3.31 -11.64
N LEU A 398 -4.31 -4.28 -12.04
CA LEU A 398 -4.82 -4.40 -13.39
C LEU A 398 -6.32 -4.08 -13.43
N ASP A 399 -6.74 -3.38 -14.46
CA ASP A 399 -8.14 -3.26 -14.84
C ASP A 399 -8.52 -4.42 -15.77
N MET A 400 -9.42 -5.28 -15.32
CA MET A 400 -9.90 -6.45 -16.07
C MET A 400 -11.24 -6.17 -16.77
N GLY A 401 -11.70 -4.92 -16.76
CA GLY A 401 -12.97 -4.47 -17.36
C GLY A 401 -14.19 -4.68 -16.48
N ASP A 402 -14.24 -5.73 -15.69
CA ASP A 402 -15.33 -6.04 -14.74
C ASP A 402 -14.88 -6.00 -13.28
N ARG A 403 -13.59 -5.86 -13.04
CA ARG A 403 -12.96 -5.81 -11.71
C ARG A 403 -11.53 -5.30 -11.77
N PHE A 404 -11.00 -4.89 -10.63
CA PHE A 404 -9.57 -4.70 -10.45
C PHE A 404 -8.93 -5.96 -9.87
N ARG A 405 -7.76 -6.30 -10.42
CA ARG A 405 -6.93 -7.42 -9.98
C ARG A 405 -5.64 -6.87 -9.37
N LEU A 406 -5.27 -7.39 -8.20
CA LEU A 406 -3.95 -7.26 -7.63
C LEU A 406 -3.19 -8.55 -7.92
N LEU A 407 -2.12 -8.45 -8.70
CA LEU A 407 -1.20 -9.56 -9.00
C LEU A 407 0.10 -9.31 -8.25
N ALA A 408 0.58 -10.29 -7.50
CA ALA A 408 1.80 -10.18 -6.71
C ALA A 408 2.73 -11.38 -6.92
N ASN A 409 4.04 -11.12 -6.99
CA ASN A 409 5.07 -12.15 -6.99
C ASN A 409 6.11 -11.88 -5.90
N GLU A 410 6.36 -12.85 -5.04
CA GLU A 410 7.48 -12.84 -4.10
C GLU A 410 8.79 -13.01 -4.85
N VAL A 411 9.79 -12.21 -4.52
CA VAL A 411 11.10 -12.24 -5.17
C VAL A 411 12.23 -12.12 -4.14
N ASP A 412 13.42 -12.62 -4.49
CA ASP A 412 14.63 -12.40 -3.71
C ASP A 412 15.58 -11.49 -4.52
N VAL A 413 15.73 -10.24 -4.07
CA VAL A 413 16.69 -9.31 -4.67
C VAL A 413 18.10 -9.76 -4.35
N VAL A 414 18.96 -9.75 -5.36
CA VAL A 414 20.36 -10.14 -5.26
C VAL A 414 21.28 -9.04 -5.71
N VAL A 415 22.52 -9.05 -5.25
CA VAL A 415 23.55 -8.18 -5.79
C VAL A 415 23.77 -8.56 -7.28
N PRO A 416 23.80 -7.58 -8.21
CA PRO A 416 24.10 -7.87 -9.60
C PRO A 416 25.39 -8.68 -9.75
N PRO A 417 25.40 -9.78 -10.52
CA PRO A 417 26.60 -10.65 -10.64
C PRO A 417 27.78 -9.94 -11.32
N HIS A 418 27.49 -8.91 -12.10
CA HIS A 418 28.47 -8.11 -12.81
C HIS A 418 28.14 -6.61 -12.70
N LYS A 419 29.18 -5.77 -12.74
CA LYS A 419 29.00 -4.31 -12.91
C LYS A 419 28.34 -4.02 -14.25
N LEU A 420 27.47 -3.02 -14.30
CA LEU A 420 26.74 -2.60 -15.50
C LEU A 420 27.16 -1.18 -15.93
N PRO A 421 28.45 -0.96 -16.30
CA PRO A 421 29.00 0.37 -16.50
C PRO A 421 28.42 1.14 -17.71
N LYS A 422 27.68 0.45 -18.58
CA LYS A 422 27.02 1.02 -19.75
C LYS A 422 25.49 1.14 -19.59
N LEU A 423 24.97 0.79 -18.42
CA LEU A 423 23.55 0.92 -18.10
C LEU A 423 23.39 1.96 -16.98
N PRO A 424 23.31 3.25 -17.31
CA PRO A 424 23.31 4.33 -16.34
C PRO A 424 21.90 4.60 -15.78
N VAL A 425 21.29 3.58 -15.17
CA VAL A 425 19.96 3.65 -14.55
C VAL A 425 20.00 3.00 -13.18
N ALA A 426 19.12 3.44 -12.32
CA ALA A 426 18.83 2.75 -11.06
C ALA A 426 18.12 1.43 -11.35
N ARG A 427 18.49 0.36 -10.64
CA ARG A 427 18.06 -1.00 -10.99
C ARG A 427 17.99 -1.94 -9.78
N ALA A 428 17.22 -3.00 -9.93
CA ALA A 428 17.21 -4.16 -9.05
C ALA A 428 17.44 -5.43 -9.87
N VAL A 429 18.10 -6.44 -9.29
CA VAL A 429 18.23 -7.78 -9.89
C VAL A 429 17.64 -8.76 -8.91
N TRP A 430 16.77 -9.66 -9.38
CA TRP A 430 16.11 -10.60 -8.47
C TRP A 430 15.91 -11.98 -9.07
N LYS A 431 15.63 -12.91 -8.16
CA LYS A 431 15.16 -14.26 -8.44
C LYS A 431 13.68 -14.30 -8.11
N PRO A 432 12.79 -14.56 -9.08
CA PRO A 432 11.37 -14.73 -8.79
C PRO A 432 11.11 -16.09 -8.12
N LYS A 433 10.10 -16.16 -7.26
CA LYS A 433 9.62 -17.38 -6.64
C LYS A 433 8.40 -17.92 -7.38
N PRO A 434 8.23 -19.26 -7.43
CA PRO A 434 9.11 -20.30 -6.87
C PRO A 434 10.38 -20.49 -7.70
N ASP A 435 10.33 -20.19 -8.98
CA ASP A 435 11.40 -20.19 -9.98
C ASP A 435 11.00 -19.27 -11.14
N PHE A 436 11.97 -18.95 -11.99
CA PHE A 436 11.76 -18.03 -13.11
C PHE A 436 10.66 -18.48 -14.09
N ALA A 437 10.66 -19.77 -14.46
CA ALA A 437 9.73 -20.26 -15.48
C ALA A 437 8.29 -20.25 -14.97
N THR A 438 8.07 -20.76 -13.76
CA THR A 438 6.76 -20.76 -13.10
C THR A 438 6.25 -19.34 -12.85
N ALA A 439 7.10 -18.46 -12.34
CA ALA A 439 6.70 -17.08 -12.03
C ALA A 439 6.35 -16.30 -13.30
N ALA A 440 7.18 -16.38 -14.33
CA ALA A 440 6.92 -15.70 -15.60
C ALA A 440 5.65 -16.23 -16.30
N GLU A 441 5.45 -17.56 -16.32
CA GLU A 441 4.24 -18.17 -16.89
C GLU A 441 2.99 -17.74 -16.13
N ALA A 442 3.03 -17.74 -14.80
CA ALA A 442 1.91 -17.30 -13.95
C ALA A 442 1.60 -15.81 -14.13
N TRP A 443 2.64 -14.95 -14.16
CA TRP A 443 2.49 -13.53 -14.41
C TRP A 443 1.81 -13.24 -15.75
N LEU A 444 2.28 -13.86 -16.81
CA LEU A 444 1.72 -13.74 -18.16
C LEU A 444 0.27 -14.27 -18.24
N LEU A 445 0.01 -15.44 -17.62
CA LEU A 445 -1.34 -16.04 -17.60
C LEU A 445 -2.34 -15.15 -16.86
N ALA A 446 -1.89 -14.46 -15.80
CA ALA A 446 -2.71 -13.53 -15.03
C ALA A 446 -2.94 -12.17 -15.73
N GLY A 447 -2.29 -11.92 -16.87
CA GLY A 447 -2.31 -10.64 -17.58
C GLY A 447 -1.37 -9.60 -16.97
N GLY A 448 -0.34 -10.04 -16.26
CA GLY A 448 0.60 -9.17 -15.58
C GLY A 448 1.30 -8.20 -16.54
N PRO A 449 1.32 -6.89 -16.20
CA PRO A 449 1.92 -5.84 -17.03
C PRO A 449 3.45 -5.82 -16.84
N HIS A 450 4.13 -5.01 -17.67
CA HIS A 450 5.54 -4.68 -17.45
C HIS A 450 5.71 -3.63 -16.32
N HIS A 451 4.74 -2.77 -16.09
CA HIS A 451 4.75 -1.86 -14.95
C HIS A 451 4.35 -2.56 -13.66
N SER A 452 5.11 -2.32 -12.60
CA SER A 452 4.86 -2.88 -11.28
C SER A 452 5.28 -1.94 -10.16
N VAL A 453 4.84 -2.26 -8.97
CA VAL A 453 5.32 -1.68 -7.72
C VAL A 453 6.27 -2.68 -7.07
N PHE A 454 7.48 -2.25 -6.81
CA PHE A 454 8.45 -2.96 -5.99
C PHE A 454 8.28 -2.59 -4.52
N SER A 455 8.29 -3.57 -3.61
CA SER A 455 8.31 -3.32 -2.17
C SER A 455 9.24 -4.30 -1.45
N ALA A 456 10.20 -3.77 -0.71
CA ALA A 456 11.01 -4.53 0.25
C ALA A 456 10.53 -4.32 1.70
N ALA A 457 9.35 -3.71 1.89
CA ALA A 457 8.82 -3.33 3.21
C ALA A 457 7.58 -4.09 3.62
N LEU A 458 6.70 -4.45 2.68
CA LEU A 458 5.45 -5.14 2.97
C LEU A 458 5.62 -6.66 2.93
N ASP A 459 4.69 -7.36 3.58
CA ASP A 459 4.58 -8.81 3.56
C ASP A 459 3.27 -9.29 2.91
N THR A 460 3.21 -10.59 2.63
CA THR A 460 2.05 -11.25 2.01
C THR A 460 0.76 -11.03 2.80
N GLU A 461 0.81 -11.13 4.15
CA GLU A 461 -0.40 -10.98 4.97
C GLU A 461 -0.99 -9.58 4.86
N THR A 462 -0.15 -8.54 4.81
CA THR A 462 -0.60 -7.15 4.61
C THR A 462 -1.27 -6.97 3.24
N LEU A 463 -0.74 -7.58 2.17
CA LEU A 463 -1.31 -7.51 0.82
C LEU A 463 -2.66 -8.25 0.74
N VAL A 464 -2.76 -9.45 1.36
CA VAL A 464 -4.01 -10.22 1.46
C VAL A 464 -5.08 -9.41 2.20
N ASP A 465 -4.71 -8.79 3.31
CA ASP A 465 -5.62 -7.96 4.10
C ASP A 465 -6.10 -6.74 3.29
N PHE A 466 -5.20 -6.06 2.59
CA PHE A 466 -5.56 -4.92 1.73
C PHE A 466 -6.52 -5.34 0.60
N ALA A 467 -6.19 -6.41 -0.13
CA ALA A 467 -7.05 -6.92 -1.20
C ALA A 467 -8.45 -7.33 -0.69
N THR A 468 -8.50 -7.95 0.50
CA THR A 468 -9.76 -8.33 1.15
C THR A 468 -10.61 -7.11 1.52
N ILE A 469 -9.99 -6.08 2.11
CA ILE A 469 -10.67 -4.83 2.49
C ILE A 469 -11.18 -4.10 1.24
N ALA A 470 -10.34 -4.01 0.21
CA ALA A 470 -10.63 -3.28 -1.02
C ALA A 470 -11.54 -4.06 -2.00
N GLY A 471 -11.85 -5.32 -1.72
CA GLY A 471 -12.65 -6.17 -2.62
C GLY A 471 -11.95 -6.47 -3.95
N LEU A 472 -10.61 -6.44 -3.98
CA LEU A 472 -9.82 -6.73 -5.16
C LEU A 472 -9.69 -8.24 -5.38
N GLU A 473 -9.64 -8.66 -6.64
CA GLU A 473 -9.14 -10.00 -6.97
C GLU A 473 -7.65 -10.05 -6.65
N LEU A 474 -7.22 -10.98 -5.81
CA LEU A 474 -5.81 -11.20 -5.52
C LEU A 474 -5.33 -12.49 -6.17
N LEU A 475 -4.23 -12.41 -6.91
CA LEU A 475 -3.46 -13.56 -7.38
C LEU A 475 -2.03 -13.43 -6.82
N LEU A 476 -1.60 -14.44 -6.09
CA LEU A 476 -0.28 -14.49 -5.46
C LEU A 476 0.60 -15.56 -6.11
N ILE A 477 1.82 -15.16 -6.47
CA ILE A 477 2.86 -16.05 -6.98
C ILE A 477 3.96 -16.11 -5.91
N ASP A 478 4.16 -17.28 -5.33
CA ASP A 478 5.07 -17.52 -4.21
C ASP A 478 5.78 -18.87 -4.33
N GLU A 479 6.49 -19.28 -3.29
CA GLU A 479 7.21 -20.56 -3.25
C GLU A 479 6.30 -21.81 -3.37
N HIS A 480 4.99 -21.65 -3.13
CA HIS A 480 4.01 -22.74 -3.18
C HIS A 480 3.22 -22.77 -4.49
N THR A 481 3.45 -21.82 -5.39
CA THR A 481 2.71 -21.68 -6.65
C THR A 481 2.97 -22.87 -7.57
N ARG A 482 1.87 -23.49 -8.03
CA ARG A 482 1.87 -24.56 -9.03
C ARG A 482 0.97 -24.15 -10.19
N MET A 483 1.48 -24.17 -11.40
CA MET A 483 0.77 -23.67 -12.59
C MET A 483 -0.62 -24.22 -12.79
N ARG A 484 -0.83 -25.52 -12.52
CA ARG A 484 -2.16 -26.13 -12.63
C ARG A 484 -3.17 -25.51 -11.67
N ASP A 485 -2.75 -25.29 -10.42
CA ASP A 485 -3.63 -24.77 -9.37
C ASP A 485 -3.86 -23.27 -9.61
N PHE A 486 -2.81 -22.54 -9.96
CA PHE A 486 -2.88 -21.12 -10.33
C PHE A 486 -3.80 -20.87 -11.54
N ALA A 487 -3.70 -21.67 -12.59
CA ALA A 487 -4.58 -21.57 -13.76
C ALA A 487 -6.05 -21.84 -13.40
N ASN A 488 -6.31 -22.75 -12.46
CA ASN A 488 -7.66 -22.99 -11.96
C ASN A 488 -8.16 -21.80 -11.12
N GLU A 489 -7.30 -21.24 -10.27
CA GLU A 489 -7.64 -20.06 -9.48
C GLU A 489 -8.04 -18.87 -10.38
N VAL A 490 -7.23 -18.56 -11.40
CA VAL A 490 -7.58 -17.52 -12.40
C VAL A 490 -8.96 -17.75 -13.02
N ARG A 491 -9.29 -19.00 -13.39
CA ARG A 491 -10.60 -19.34 -13.98
C ARG A 491 -11.73 -19.18 -12.97
N TRP A 492 -11.55 -19.66 -11.72
CA TRP A 492 -12.57 -19.56 -10.68
C TRP A 492 -12.80 -18.12 -10.24
N ASN A 493 -11.75 -17.33 -10.12
CA ASN A 493 -11.86 -15.90 -9.80
C ASN A 493 -12.65 -15.15 -10.87
N GLN A 494 -12.45 -15.47 -12.15
CA GLN A 494 -13.23 -14.89 -13.23
C GLN A 494 -14.73 -15.16 -13.08
N VAL A 495 -15.11 -16.38 -12.68
CA VAL A 495 -16.51 -16.73 -12.42
C VAL A 495 -17.03 -16.04 -11.15
N TYR A 496 -16.25 -16.11 -10.06
CA TYR A 496 -16.62 -15.52 -8.77
C TYR A 496 -16.90 -14.01 -8.87
N HIS A 497 -15.98 -13.25 -9.45
CA HIS A 497 -16.13 -11.80 -9.54
C HIS A 497 -17.27 -11.38 -10.45
N ARG A 498 -17.55 -12.10 -11.52
CA ARG A 498 -18.75 -11.90 -12.33
C ARG A 498 -20.05 -12.08 -11.53
N LEU A 499 -20.14 -13.17 -10.77
CA LEU A 499 -21.33 -13.44 -9.95
C LEU A 499 -21.45 -12.47 -8.77
N ALA A 500 -20.33 -12.06 -8.17
CA ALA A 500 -20.32 -11.11 -7.06
C ALA A 500 -20.71 -9.69 -7.49
N GLY A 501 -20.37 -9.29 -8.71
CA GLY A 501 -20.72 -7.98 -9.28
C GLY A 501 -22.19 -7.83 -9.68
N GLY A 502 -22.97 -8.91 -9.59
CA GLY A 502 -24.36 -8.99 -10.07
C GLY A 502 -24.41 -9.35 -11.57
N LEU A 503 -25.39 -10.21 -11.93
CA LEU A 503 -25.69 -10.55 -13.33
C LEU A 503 -26.47 -9.41 -13.98
#